data_045bbb3f1f3fae0850798df8ac651e15
#
_entry.id   045bbb3f1f3fae0850798df8ac651e15
#
_cell.length_a   1.000
_cell.length_b   1.000
_cell.length_c   1.000
_cell.angle_alpha   90.00
_cell.angle_beta   90.00
_cell.angle_gamma   90.00
#
_symmetry.space_group_name_H-M   'P 1'
#
loop_
_entity.id
_entity.type
_entity.pdbx_description
1 polymer ?
#
loop_
_entity_poly.entity_id
_entity_poly.type
_entity_poly.pdbx_seq_one_letter_code
_entity_poly.pdbx_strand_id
1 'polypeptide(L)'
;MPGEPTAAAPSLASATLPRVWQGVGYRPLADVERARALFDFAAIPWPERVAFAWGAWMAAAGGERLVGAVTAERHASTALLHGPVVVTDDGPDDPLEVAGQLLAAALDHATALGVATLYTRPQGLDRVWVRFGFIPVPEVALPAALAGRPGAGLYAWRGGSALWTLREAAG
;
A
#
# COMPACT_ATOMS: atom_id res chain seq x y z
N MET A 1 -21.66 -27.22 -18.53
CA MET A 1 -21.77 -26.33 -17.35
C MET A 1 -21.26 -24.96 -17.78
N PRO A 2 -22.11 -23.96 -17.81
CA PRO A 2 -21.59 -22.62 -17.99
C PRO A 2 -20.72 -22.32 -16.77
N GLY A 3 -19.45 -22.02 -17.00
CA GLY A 3 -18.54 -21.56 -15.96
C GLY A 3 -19.10 -20.30 -15.33
N GLU A 4 -19.05 -20.21 -14.00
CA GLU A 4 -19.34 -18.95 -13.34
C GLU A 4 -18.51 -17.83 -14.00
N PRO A 5 -19.08 -16.67 -14.27
CA PRO A 5 -18.31 -15.57 -14.80
C PRO A 5 -17.21 -15.23 -13.80
N THR A 6 -15.96 -15.50 -14.18
CA THR A 6 -14.81 -15.01 -13.44
C THR A 6 -14.99 -13.49 -13.33
N ALA A 7 -15.08 -12.99 -12.10
CA ALA A 7 -15.20 -11.56 -11.89
C ALA A 7 -14.05 -10.87 -12.64
N ALA A 8 -14.38 -10.05 -13.61
CA ALA A 8 -13.38 -9.31 -14.36
C ALA A 8 -12.61 -8.41 -13.38
N ALA A 9 -11.28 -8.32 -13.55
CA ALA A 9 -10.46 -7.38 -12.80
C ALA A 9 -11.07 -5.96 -12.94
N PRO A 10 -11.07 -5.14 -11.88
CA PRO A 10 -11.59 -3.78 -11.99
C PRO A 10 -10.82 -3.02 -13.05
N SER A 11 -11.53 -2.18 -13.81
CA SER A 11 -10.86 -1.26 -14.74
C SER A 11 -10.02 -0.25 -13.97
N LEU A 12 -8.98 0.29 -14.60
CA LEU A 12 -8.17 1.33 -13.96
C LEU A 12 -9.02 2.55 -13.58
N ALA A 13 -9.96 2.95 -14.43
CA ALA A 13 -10.87 4.06 -14.12
C ALA A 13 -11.72 3.77 -12.87
N SER A 14 -12.25 2.56 -12.74
CA SER A 14 -13.03 2.15 -11.56
C SER A 14 -12.16 2.04 -10.31
N ALA A 15 -10.98 1.43 -10.43
CA ALA A 15 -10.07 1.20 -9.30
C ALA A 15 -9.46 2.49 -8.72
N THR A 16 -9.45 3.58 -9.49
CA THR A 16 -8.87 4.87 -9.08
C THR A 16 -9.93 5.90 -8.68
N LEU A 17 -11.19 5.52 -8.60
CA LEU A 17 -12.23 6.41 -8.09
C LEU A 17 -12.01 6.72 -6.61
N PRO A 18 -12.21 7.98 -6.19
CA PRO A 18 -12.17 8.33 -4.78
C PRO A 18 -13.19 7.53 -3.98
N ARG A 19 -12.82 7.17 -2.76
CA ARG A 19 -13.64 6.42 -1.81
C ARG A 19 -13.81 7.23 -0.54
N VAL A 20 -14.93 7.06 0.13
CA VAL A 20 -15.18 7.66 1.45
C VAL A 20 -15.62 6.56 2.41
N TRP A 21 -14.99 6.51 3.57
CA TRP A 21 -15.36 5.58 4.62
C TRP A 21 -15.23 6.28 5.98
N GLN A 22 -16.33 6.34 6.71
CA GLN A 22 -16.39 6.92 8.06
C GLN A 22 -15.74 8.32 8.17
N GLY A 23 -16.04 9.19 7.22
CA GLY A 23 -15.54 10.56 7.21
C GLY A 23 -14.11 10.74 6.69
N VAL A 24 -13.46 9.68 6.29
CA VAL A 24 -12.12 9.72 5.66
C VAL A 24 -12.25 9.52 4.16
N GLY A 25 -11.66 10.41 3.39
CA GLY A 25 -11.60 10.31 1.93
C GLY A 25 -10.31 9.61 1.49
N TYR A 26 -10.44 8.63 0.60
CA TYR A 26 -9.31 7.89 0.03
C TYR A 26 -9.25 8.14 -1.47
N ARG A 27 -8.13 8.62 -1.96
CA ARG A 27 -7.95 8.89 -3.38
C ARG A 27 -6.50 8.75 -3.81
N PRO A 28 -6.24 8.47 -5.11
CA PRO A 28 -4.89 8.51 -5.63
C PRO A 28 -4.24 9.87 -5.40
N LEU A 29 -2.94 9.86 -5.08
CA LEU A 29 -2.16 11.09 -4.96
C LEU A 29 -1.64 11.48 -6.33
N ALA A 30 -2.11 12.61 -6.85
CA ALA A 30 -1.58 13.21 -8.08
C ALA A 30 -0.17 13.77 -7.84
N ASP A 31 0.04 14.40 -6.69
CA ASP A 31 1.35 14.85 -6.23
C ASP A 31 1.84 13.92 -5.11
N VAL A 32 2.63 12.93 -5.48
CA VAL A 32 3.12 11.90 -4.55
C VAL A 32 4.07 12.48 -3.49
N GLU A 33 4.75 13.57 -3.78
CA GLU A 33 5.66 14.23 -2.83
C GLU A 33 4.95 14.70 -1.56
N ARG A 34 3.65 14.94 -1.63
CA ARG A 34 2.87 15.31 -0.45
C ARG A 34 2.89 14.26 0.65
N ALA A 35 3.09 12.99 0.30
CA ALA A 35 3.18 11.90 1.26
C ALA A 35 4.56 11.80 1.91
N ARG A 36 5.58 12.45 1.35
CA ARG A 36 6.97 12.29 1.81
C ARG A 36 7.15 12.65 3.28
N ALA A 37 6.50 13.71 3.73
CA ALA A 37 6.58 14.12 5.13
C ALA A 37 6.06 13.05 6.10
N LEU A 38 5.01 12.32 5.72
CA LEU A 38 4.48 11.20 6.52
C LEU A 38 5.49 10.06 6.59
N PHE A 39 6.14 9.73 5.48
CA PHE A 39 7.18 8.70 5.43
C PHE A 39 8.39 9.08 6.27
N ASP A 40 8.84 10.33 6.19
CA ASP A 40 9.95 10.85 6.99
C ASP A 40 9.61 10.77 8.49
N PHE A 41 8.40 11.17 8.86
CA PHE A 41 7.92 11.10 10.25
C PHE A 41 7.93 9.66 10.78
N ALA A 42 7.52 8.70 9.98
CA ALA A 42 7.47 7.29 10.35
C ALA A 42 8.83 6.58 10.20
N ALA A 43 9.86 7.27 9.74
CA ALA A 43 11.17 6.70 9.43
C ALA A 43 11.09 5.54 8.40
N ILE A 44 10.17 5.64 7.47
CA ILE A 44 10.06 4.72 6.34
C ILE A 44 10.80 5.34 5.14
N PRO A 45 11.73 4.61 4.52
CA PRO A 45 12.46 5.14 3.38
C PRO A 45 11.54 5.55 2.24
N TRP A 46 11.79 6.72 1.66
CA TRP A 46 11.05 7.18 0.50
C TRP A 46 11.47 6.40 -0.74
N PRO A 47 10.54 5.82 -1.50
CA PRO A 47 10.87 5.06 -2.68
C PRO A 47 11.48 5.95 -3.77
N GLU A 48 12.43 5.41 -4.50
CA GLU A 48 13.14 6.13 -5.56
C GLU A 48 12.24 6.43 -6.76
N ARG A 49 11.33 5.50 -7.07
CA ARG A 49 10.39 5.61 -8.19
C ARG A 49 9.00 5.18 -7.76
N VAL A 50 8.12 6.13 -7.58
CA VAL A 50 6.73 5.85 -7.24
C VAL A 50 5.93 5.60 -8.52
N ALA A 51 5.37 4.40 -8.65
CA ALA A 51 4.48 4.06 -9.76
C ALA A 51 3.06 4.58 -9.52
N PHE A 52 2.58 4.43 -8.29
CA PHE A 52 1.31 4.99 -7.84
C PHE A 52 1.30 5.16 -6.33
N ALA A 53 0.40 6.00 -5.84
CA ALA A 53 0.22 6.24 -4.42
C ALA A 53 -1.24 6.56 -4.10
N TRP A 54 -1.64 6.25 -2.88
CA TRP A 54 -2.95 6.61 -2.34
C TRP A 54 -2.79 7.40 -1.06
N GLY A 55 -3.67 8.35 -0.86
CA GLY A 55 -3.74 9.16 0.36
C GLY A 55 -5.08 9.03 1.06
N ALA A 56 -5.03 9.17 2.39
CA ALA A 56 -6.20 9.29 3.25
C ALA A 56 -6.31 10.72 3.76
N TRP A 57 -7.48 11.31 3.62
CA TRP A 57 -7.73 12.72 3.89
C TRP A 57 -8.86 12.89 4.89
N MET A 58 -8.65 13.74 5.87
CA MET A 58 -9.66 14.12 6.86
C MET A 58 -9.92 15.61 6.79
N ALA A 59 -11.16 15.99 7.11
CA ALA A 59 -11.51 17.39 7.26
C ALA A 59 -10.68 18.02 8.38
N ALA A 60 -10.16 19.21 8.13
CA ALA A 60 -9.39 19.98 9.08
C ALA A 60 -9.74 21.47 8.97
N ALA A 61 -9.32 22.28 9.92
CA ALA A 61 -9.50 23.72 9.86
C ALA A 61 -8.83 24.26 8.59
N GLY A 62 -9.61 24.92 7.74
CA GLY A 62 -9.11 25.50 6.48
C GLY A 62 -9.04 24.51 5.30
N GLY A 63 -9.62 23.31 5.41
CA GLY A 63 -9.67 22.35 4.30
C GLY A 63 -9.52 20.89 4.71
N GLU A 64 -8.65 20.19 4.05
CA GLU A 64 -8.35 18.77 4.30
C GLU A 64 -6.91 18.58 4.72
N ARG A 65 -6.67 17.57 5.56
CA ARG A 65 -5.33 17.16 5.97
C ARG A 65 -5.06 15.73 5.51
N LEU A 66 -3.88 15.50 4.96
CA LEU A 66 -3.40 14.16 4.64
C LEU A 66 -2.99 13.45 5.93
N VAL A 67 -3.70 12.38 6.28
CA VAL A 67 -3.48 11.61 7.52
C VAL A 67 -2.87 10.24 7.29
N GLY A 68 -2.80 9.81 6.05
CA GLY A 68 -2.19 8.53 5.73
C GLY A 68 -1.83 8.44 4.27
N ALA A 69 -0.88 7.58 3.96
CA ALA A 69 -0.47 7.32 2.59
C ALA A 69 0.17 5.95 2.44
N VAL A 70 0.06 5.40 1.25
CA VAL A 70 0.77 4.20 0.80
C VAL A 70 1.31 4.48 -0.60
N THR A 71 2.53 4.03 -0.87
CA THR A 71 3.15 4.15 -2.20
C THR A 71 3.52 2.78 -2.73
N ALA A 72 3.70 2.70 -4.04
CA ALA A 72 4.12 1.48 -4.69
C ALA A 72 5.19 1.76 -5.75
N GLU A 73 6.19 0.90 -5.81
CA GLU A 73 7.08 0.75 -6.94
C GLU A 73 6.61 -0.44 -7.77
N ARG A 74 6.83 -0.39 -9.07
CA ARG A 74 6.41 -1.46 -9.98
C ARG A 74 7.54 -1.87 -10.92
N HIS A 75 7.64 -3.17 -11.15
CA HIS A 75 8.45 -3.75 -12.20
C HIS A 75 7.66 -4.89 -12.85
N ALA A 76 7.32 -4.73 -14.13
CA ALA A 76 6.49 -5.69 -14.87
C ALA A 76 5.16 -6.00 -14.12
N SER A 77 4.88 -7.26 -13.83
CA SER A 77 3.69 -7.70 -13.09
C SER A 77 3.89 -7.77 -11.58
N THR A 78 4.95 -7.16 -11.07
CA THR A 78 5.30 -7.17 -9.64
C THR A 78 5.32 -5.75 -9.10
N ALA A 79 4.85 -5.55 -7.88
CA ALA A 79 4.93 -4.28 -7.17
C ALA A 79 5.46 -4.48 -5.74
N LEU A 80 6.13 -3.45 -5.24
CA LEU A 80 6.59 -3.36 -3.86
C LEU A 80 5.88 -2.19 -3.20
N LEU A 81 5.10 -2.48 -2.17
CA LEU A 81 4.37 -1.48 -1.39
C LEU A 81 5.24 -0.94 -0.26
N HIS A 82 5.14 0.36 -0.05
CA HIS A 82 5.78 1.08 1.05
C HIS A 82 4.72 1.77 1.91
N GLY A 83 4.78 1.60 3.20
CA GLY A 83 3.71 1.98 4.10
C GLY A 83 2.70 0.83 4.27
N PRO A 84 1.42 1.11 4.60
CA PRO A 84 0.86 2.45 4.81
C PRO A 84 1.43 3.15 6.03
N VAL A 85 1.54 4.45 5.94
CA VAL A 85 1.80 5.33 7.09
C VAL A 85 0.50 5.99 7.46
N VAL A 86 0.11 5.94 8.73
CA VAL A 86 -1.09 6.60 9.24
C VAL A 86 -0.72 7.43 10.44
N VAL A 87 -1.05 8.71 10.40
CA VAL A 87 -0.85 9.65 11.49
C VAL A 87 -2.22 10.19 11.89
N THR A 88 -2.79 9.63 12.94
CA THR A 88 -4.03 10.12 13.52
C THR A 88 -3.73 10.81 14.85
N ASP A 89 -4.28 12.00 15.03
CA ASP A 89 -4.36 12.59 16.37
C ASP A 89 -5.33 11.73 17.19
N ASP A 90 -5.38 11.95 18.51
CA ASP A 90 -6.22 11.20 19.46
C ASP A 90 -7.74 11.31 19.16
N GLY A 91 -8.10 11.16 17.90
CA GLY A 91 -9.46 11.18 17.41
C GLY A 91 -10.11 9.80 17.39
N PRO A 92 -11.41 9.71 17.07
CA PRO A 92 -12.16 8.47 17.09
C PRO A 92 -11.79 7.48 15.98
N ASP A 93 -10.92 7.87 15.05
CA ASP A 93 -10.58 7.03 13.90
C ASP A 93 -9.50 6.02 14.26
N ASP A 94 -9.78 4.75 14.01
CA ASP A 94 -8.85 3.65 14.23
C ASP A 94 -7.77 3.66 13.14
N PRO A 95 -6.48 3.86 13.48
CA PRO A 95 -5.37 3.81 12.51
C PRO A 95 -5.32 2.51 11.72
N LEU A 96 -5.72 1.38 12.32
CA LEU A 96 -5.77 0.09 11.63
C LEU A 96 -6.83 0.08 10.52
N GLU A 97 -7.95 0.74 10.75
CA GLU A 97 -9.01 0.85 9.73
C GLU A 97 -8.56 1.74 8.57
N VAL A 98 -7.93 2.87 8.87
CA VAL A 98 -7.38 3.76 7.83
C VAL A 98 -6.32 3.02 7.01
N ALA A 99 -5.41 2.32 7.65
CA ALA A 99 -4.39 1.51 6.97
C ALA A 99 -5.03 0.43 6.09
N GLY A 100 -6.05 -0.25 6.60
CA GLY A 100 -6.80 -1.27 5.85
C GLY A 100 -7.47 -0.73 4.59
N GLN A 101 -8.09 0.44 4.68
CA GLN A 101 -8.72 1.09 3.53
C GLN A 101 -7.70 1.54 2.49
N LEU A 102 -6.57 2.10 2.92
CA LEU A 102 -5.46 2.47 2.02
C LEU A 102 -4.92 1.23 1.29
N LEU A 103 -4.72 0.14 2.03
CA LEU A 103 -4.21 -1.09 1.45
C LEU A 103 -5.21 -1.68 0.45
N ALA A 104 -6.49 -1.74 0.78
CA ALA A 104 -7.53 -2.22 -0.13
C ALA A 104 -7.54 -1.42 -1.44
N ALA A 105 -7.46 -0.10 -1.35
CA ALA A 105 -7.41 0.76 -2.53
C ALA A 105 -6.15 0.51 -3.37
N ALA A 106 -5.00 0.38 -2.73
CA ALA A 106 -3.74 0.09 -3.42
C ALA A 106 -3.76 -1.28 -4.12
N LEU A 107 -4.35 -2.29 -3.50
CA LEU A 107 -4.48 -3.63 -4.09
C LEU A 107 -5.37 -3.60 -5.33
N ASP A 108 -6.51 -2.93 -5.27
CA ASP A 108 -7.40 -2.78 -6.43
C ASP A 108 -6.71 -2.04 -7.58
N HIS A 109 -5.98 -0.98 -7.26
CA HIS A 109 -5.22 -0.23 -8.25
C HIS A 109 -4.13 -1.09 -8.90
N ALA A 110 -3.36 -1.81 -8.10
CA ALA A 110 -2.32 -2.71 -8.58
C ALA A 110 -2.90 -3.80 -9.51
N THR A 111 -4.00 -4.42 -9.10
CA THR A 111 -4.69 -5.42 -9.92
C THR A 111 -5.14 -4.84 -11.26
N ALA A 112 -5.70 -3.63 -11.26
CA ALA A 112 -6.12 -2.95 -12.48
C ALA A 112 -4.96 -2.60 -13.41
N LEU A 113 -3.75 -2.42 -12.87
CA LEU A 113 -2.52 -2.22 -13.64
C LEU A 113 -1.91 -3.54 -14.18
N GLY A 114 -2.47 -4.69 -13.82
CA GLY A 114 -1.94 -5.99 -14.23
C GLY A 114 -0.85 -6.53 -13.30
N VAL A 115 -0.75 -6.02 -12.08
CA VAL A 115 0.17 -6.56 -11.07
C VAL A 115 -0.38 -7.89 -10.55
N ALA A 116 0.40 -8.96 -10.67
CA ALA A 116 0.04 -10.30 -10.21
C ALA A 116 0.63 -10.64 -8.85
N THR A 117 1.75 -10.03 -8.48
CA THR A 117 2.45 -10.31 -7.23
C THR A 117 2.82 -9.00 -6.54
N LEU A 118 2.45 -8.90 -5.28
CA LEU A 118 2.75 -7.77 -4.43
C LEU A 118 3.70 -8.19 -3.33
N TYR A 119 4.66 -7.33 -3.03
CA TYR A 119 5.58 -7.49 -1.92
C TYR A 119 5.50 -6.29 -1.00
N THR A 120 5.83 -6.51 0.25
CA THR A 120 5.95 -5.45 1.25
C THR A 120 6.91 -5.87 2.35
N ARG A 121 7.48 -4.88 3.03
CA ARG A 121 8.20 -5.09 4.29
C ARG A 121 7.43 -4.38 5.40
N PRO A 122 6.51 -5.09 6.10
CA PRO A 122 5.67 -4.45 7.11
C PRO A 122 6.51 -3.78 8.20
N GLN A 123 6.07 -2.59 8.57
CA GLN A 123 6.61 -1.83 9.70
C GLN A 123 5.55 -1.74 10.79
N GLY A 124 5.26 -2.86 11.44
CA GLY A 124 4.06 -2.96 12.26
C GLY A 124 2.81 -3.23 11.43
N LEU A 125 1.65 -3.10 12.02
CA LEU A 125 0.36 -3.35 11.36
C LEU A 125 0.20 -4.79 10.82
N ASP A 126 0.88 -5.76 11.43
CA ASP A 126 0.90 -7.14 10.96
C ASP A 126 -0.50 -7.71 10.79
N ARG A 127 -1.44 -7.35 11.67
CA ARG A 127 -2.84 -7.78 11.58
C ARG A 127 -3.52 -7.34 10.29
N VAL A 128 -3.19 -6.16 9.78
CA VAL A 128 -3.73 -5.65 8.52
C VAL A 128 -3.23 -6.51 7.37
N TRP A 129 -1.93 -6.77 7.31
CA TRP A 129 -1.33 -7.58 6.26
C TRP A 129 -1.86 -9.00 6.23
N VAL A 130 -1.94 -9.65 7.40
CA VAL A 130 -2.50 -11.01 7.53
C VAL A 130 -3.96 -11.05 7.06
N ARG A 131 -4.75 -10.03 7.40
CA ARG A 131 -6.15 -9.93 6.99
C ARG A 131 -6.31 -9.92 5.47
N PHE A 132 -5.36 -9.32 4.74
CA PHE A 132 -5.36 -9.27 3.28
C PHE A 132 -4.72 -10.50 2.64
N GLY A 133 -4.22 -11.44 3.42
CA GLY A 133 -3.66 -12.70 2.90
C GLY A 133 -2.17 -12.66 2.61
N PHE A 134 -1.45 -11.63 3.06
CA PHE A 134 0.00 -11.60 2.91
C PHE A 134 0.66 -12.63 3.81
N ILE A 135 1.71 -13.26 3.31
CA ILE A 135 2.50 -14.25 4.02
C ILE A 135 3.99 -13.91 3.96
N PRO A 136 4.78 -14.23 4.99
CA PRO A 136 6.22 -14.06 4.95
C PRO A 136 6.86 -14.94 3.87
N VAL A 137 7.88 -14.40 3.20
CA VAL A 137 8.67 -15.11 2.19
C VAL A 137 10.15 -14.75 2.35
N PRO A 138 11.07 -15.59 1.84
CA PRO A 138 12.49 -15.28 1.84
C PRO A 138 12.79 -14.00 1.04
N GLU A 139 13.77 -13.23 1.48
CA GLU A 139 14.19 -11.97 0.81
C GLU A 139 14.57 -12.20 -0.66
N VAL A 140 15.10 -13.37 -0.99
CA VAL A 140 15.48 -13.73 -2.36
C VAL A 140 14.28 -13.84 -3.32
N ALA A 141 13.06 -13.91 -2.79
CA ALA A 141 11.84 -13.94 -3.61
C ALA A 141 11.57 -12.60 -4.29
N LEU A 142 12.13 -11.49 -3.76
CA LEU A 142 11.94 -10.17 -4.35
C LEU A 142 12.73 -10.05 -5.66
N PRO A 143 12.10 -9.62 -6.76
CA PRO A 143 12.80 -9.41 -8.02
C PRO A 143 13.98 -8.44 -7.89
N ALA A 144 15.08 -8.71 -8.58
CA ALA A 144 16.29 -7.89 -8.52
C ALA A 144 16.03 -6.42 -8.84
N ALA A 145 15.10 -6.12 -9.74
CA ALA A 145 14.75 -4.75 -10.09
C ALA A 145 14.14 -3.94 -8.93
N LEU A 146 13.58 -4.62 -7.93
CA LEU A 146 13.00 -4.01 -6.74
C LEU A 146 13.89 -4.20 -5.50
N ALA A 147 14.93 -5.02 -5.59
CA ALA A 147 15.88 -5.25 -4.52
C ALA A 147 16.87 -4.08 -4.39
N GLY A 148 17.57 -4.00 -3.27
CA GLY A 148 18.59 -2.99 -3.03
C GLY A 148 18.08 -1.56 -2.88
N ARG A 149 16.79 -1.39 -2.62
CA ARG A 149 16.20 -0.07 -2.38
C ARG A 149 16.67 0.51 -1.05
N PRO A 150 16.66 1.85 -0.89
CA PRO A 150 17.06 2.50 0.35
C PRO A 150 16.35 1.89 1.56
N GLY A 151 17.09 1.62 2.62
CA GLY A 151 16.55 1.05 3.85
C GLY A 151 16.45 -0.48 3.88
N ALA A 152 16.65 -1.18 2.76
CA ALA A 152 16.56 -2.64 2.73
C ALA A 152 17.54 -3.30 3.72
N GLY A 153 18.76 -2.80 3.83
CA GLY A 153 19.76 -3.29 4.78
C GLY A 153 19.37 -3.06 6.24
N LEU A 154 18.64 -1.99 6.54
CA LEU A 154 18.13 -1.70 7.89
C LEU A 154 17.08 -2.72 8.31
N TYR A 155 16.24 -3.14 7.40
CA TYR A 155 15.24 -4.17 7.66
C TYR A 155 15.89 -5.50 8.00
N ALA A 156 16.89 -5.90 7.24
CA ALA A 156 17.65 -7.13 7.49
C ALA A 156 18.37 -7.07 8.85
N TRP A 157 18.96 -5.93 9.20
CA TRP A 157 19.72 -5.77 10.44
C TRP A 157 18.84 -5.80 11.70
N ARG A 158 17.65 -5.26 11.64
CA ARG A 158 16.74 -5.23 12.79
C ARG A 158 16.00 -6.55 13.02
N GLY A 159 16.18 -7.54 12.18
CA GLY A 159 15.56 -8.86 12.31
C GLY A 159 14.03 -8.85 12.29
N GLY A 160 13.45 -7.70 11.96
CA GLY A 160 12.05 -7.46 12.22
C GLY A 160 11.15 -7.35 11.01
N SER A 161 11.65 -7.08 9.83
CA SER A 161 10.77 -6.96 8.67
C SER A 161 11.10 -8.02 7.64
N ALA A 162 10.55 -9.18 7.85
CA ALA A 162 10.49 -10.19 6.82
C ALA A 162 9.79 -9.58 5.58
N LEU A 163 10.24 -9.98 4.42
CA LEU A 163 9.53 -9.71 3.19
C LEU A 163 8.22 -10.52 3.20
N TRP A 164 7.13 -9.86 2.90
CA TRP A 164 5.82 -10.50 2.79
C TRP A 164 5.30 -10.37 1.36
N THR A 165 4.51 -11.33 0.93
CA THR A 165 3.94 -11.35 -0.41
C THR A 165 2.46 -11.69 -0.40
N LEU A 166 1.77 -11.10 -1.38
CA LEU A 166 0.44 -11.53 -1.80
C LEU A 166 0.54 -11.86 -3.29
N ARG A 167 0.19 -13.11 -3.61
CA ARG A 167 0.05 -13.55 -5.00
C ARG A 167 -1.42 -13.67 -5.32
N GLU A 168 -1.80 -13.21 -6.51
CA GLU A 168 -3.10 -13.54 -7.04
C GLU A 168 -3.23 -15.06 -7.05
N ALA A 169 -4.34 -15.56 -6.50
CA ALA A 169 -4.58 -16.98 -6.54
C ALA A 169 -4.55 -17.44 -8.00
N ALA A 170 -3.66 -18.38 -8.30
CA ALA A 170 -3.63 -19.01 -9.61
C ALA A 170 -5.02 -19.62 -9.85
N GLY A 171 -5.77 -18.97 -10.71
CA GLY A 171 -7.10 -19.41 -11.11
C GLY A 171 -7.04 -20.67 -11.93
#